data_977ad90909b88539715057a881b8b1df
#
_entry.id   977ad90909b88539715057a881b8b1df
#
_cell.length_a   1.000
_cell.length_b   1.000
_cell.length_c   1.000
_cell.angle_alpha   90.00
_cell.angle_beta   90.00
_cell.angle_gamma   90.00
#
_symmetry.space_group_name_H-M   'P 1'
#
loop_
_entity.id
_entity.type
_entity.pdbx_description
1 polymer ?
#
loop_
_entity_poly.entity_id
_entity_poly.type
_entity_poly.pdbx_seq_one_letter_code
_entity_poly.pdbx_strand_id
1 'polypeptide(L)'
;MASSGSFSGSIKDGHYIVRVDWSQAQDVANNKSTITAKVYLINDWSLSINGRTNNTITIDGTKQTFSSPSISSKGTHLLGTLTQAVNHAGDGSKSLSISVVFHIEATLSGVYYSTITASANIALDSIPRASGISMNAGTLGSAATITIS
;
A
#
# COMPACT_ATOMS: atom_id res chain seq x y z
N MET A 1 -13.59 -2.59 -5.30
CA MET A 1 -12.59 -3.54 -4.85
C MET A 1 -11.50 -3.63 -5.88
N ALA A 2 -10.29 -3.78 -5.46
CA ALA A 2 -9.16 -3.79 -6.37
C ALA A 2 -8.00 -4.60 -5.81
N SER A 3 -7.21 -5.19 -6.72
CA SER A 3 -5.99 -5.90 -6.36
C SER A 3 -4.73 -5.07 -6.59
N SER A 4 -4.87 -3.91 -7.14
CA SER A 4 -3.77 -2.95 -7.29
C SER A 4 -4.34 -1.56 -7.53
N GLY A 5 -3.50 -0.57 -7.31
CA GLY A 5 -3.89 0.81 -7.57
C GLY A 5 -2.77 1.77 -7.23
N SER A 6 -3.06 3.05 -7.29
CA SER A 6 -2.10 4.08 -6.92
C SER A 6 -2.82 5.28 -6.33
N PHE A 7 -2.07 6.04 -5.55
CA PHE A 7 -2.54 7.32 -5.02
C PHE A 7 -1.33 8.22 -4.79
N SER A 8 -1.57 9.50 -4.61
CA SER A 8 -0.47 10.45 -4.47
C SER A 8 -0.82 11.59 -3.53
N GLY A 9 0.21 12.30 -3.10
CA GLY A 9 0.11 13.56 -2.39
C GLY A 9 1.23 14.46 -2.85
N SER A 10 1.07 15.77 -2.72
CA SER A 10 2.07 16.71 -3.21
C SER A 10 2.25 17.87 -2.26
N ILE A 11 3.35 18.61 -2.45
CA ILE A 11 3.49 19.88 -1.79
C ILE A 11 2.60 20.90 -2.52
N LYS A 12 2.39 22.03 -1.87
CA LYS A 12 1.43 22.99 -2.38
C LYS A 12 1.78 23.53 -3.75
N ASP A 13 3.07 23.55 -4.12
CA ASP A 13 3.50 24.04 -5.42
C ASP A 13 3.47 22.96 -6.49
N GLY A 14 3.29 21.70 -6.10
CA GLY A 14 3.24 20.60 -7.05
C GLY A 14 4.57 20.15 -7.63
N HIS A 15 5.69 20.70 -7.14
CA HIS A 15 7.01 20.31 -7.68
C HIS A 15 7.49 18.95 -7.19
N TYR A 16 6.99 18.51 -6.05
CA TYR A 16 7.29 17.18 -5.53
C TYR A 16 5.98 16.47 -5.28
N ILE A 17 5.87 15.28 -5.82
CA ILE A 17 4.70 14.43 -5.66
C ILE A 17 5.19 13.08 -5.14
N VAL A 18 4.58 12.59 -4.07
CA VAL A 18 4.80 11.23 -3.62
C VAL A 18 3.67 10.39 -4.18
N ARG A 19 4.03 9.36 -4.94
CA ARG A 19 3.06 8.41 -5.49
C ARG A 19 3.30 7.04 -4.88
N VAL A 20 2.25 6.37 -4.51
CA VAL A 20 2.32 5.01 -4.00
C VAL A 20 1.57 4.10 -4.96
N ASP A 21 2.29 3.11 -5.48
CA ASP A 21 1.68 2.06 -6.29
C ASP A 21 1.60 0.83 -5.38
N TRP A 22 0.43 0.27 -5.22
CA TRP A 22 0.24 -0.87 -4.32
C TRP A 22 -0.36 -2.04 -5.08
N SER A 23 -0.10 -3.23 -4.56
CA SER A 23 -0.66 -4.46 -5.11
C SER A 23 -0.97 -5.43 -4.00
N GLN A 24 -1.88 -6.35 -4.27
CA GLN A 24 -2.35 -7.36 -3.34
C GLN A 24 -2.02 -8.73 -3.89
N ALA A 25 -1.39 -9.58 -3.09
CA ALA A 25 -1.21 -10.99 -3.38
C ALA A 25 -2.00 -11.78 -2.35
N GLN A 26 -2.96 -12.58 -2.78
CA GLN A 26 -3.84 -13.30 -1.88
C GLN A 26 -3.24 -14.64 -1.45
N ASP A 27 -3.37 -14.94 -0.16
CA ASP A 27 -3.12 -16.27 0.37
C ASP A 27 -4.48 -16.84 0.77
N VAL A 28 -5.10 -17.52 -0.16
CA VAL A 28 -6.48 -17.97 0.01
C VAL A 28 -6.61 -18.95 1.16
N ALA A 29 -5.64 -19.84 1.30
CA ALA A 29 -5.70 -20.86 2.33
C ALA A 29 -5.72 -20.27 3.73
N ASN A 30 -5.03 -19.17 3.94
CA ASN A 30 -4.92 -18.56 5.25
C ASN A 30 -5.80 -17.31 5.43
N ASN A 31 -6.60 -16.98 4.41
CA ASN A 31 -7.51 -15.84 4.43
C ASN A 31 -6.79 -14.54 4.72
N LYS A 32 -5.70 -14.32 4.04
CA LYS A 32 -4.92 -13.09 4.19
C LYS A 32 -4.28 -12.69 2.88
N SER A 33 -3.73 -11.50 2.86
CA SER A 33 -3.05 -10.97 1.68
C SER A 33 -1.74 -10.33 2.08
N THR A 34 -0.82 -10.27 1.13
CA THR A 34 0.38 -9.46 1.29
C THR A 34 0.23 -8.23 0.41
N ILE A 35 0.38 -7.08 1.01
CA ILE A 35 0.32 -5.81 0.32
C ILE A 35 1.75 -5.38 0.04
N THR A 36 2.02 -5.06 -1.22
CA THR A 36 3.31 -4.48 -1.62
C THR A 36 3.05 -3.03 -2.02
N ALA A 37 3.77 -2.11 -1.41
CA ALA A 37 3.65 -0.69 -1.72
C ALA A 37 5.00 -0.19 -2.22
N LYS A 38 5.00 0.39 -3.42
CA LYS A 38 6.19 1.03 -3.97
C LYS A 38 5.98 2.53 -3.88
N VAL A 39 6.91 3.20 -3.22
CA VAL A 39 6.83 4.64 -2.98
C VAL A 39 7.76 5.35 -3.93
N TYR A 40 7.22 6.28 -4.69
CA TYR A 40 7.99 7.06 -5.67
C TYR A 40 7.93 8.54 -5.31
N LEU A 41 9.02 9.25 -5.59
CA LEU A 41 9.02 10.71 -5.58
C LEU A 41 9.11 11.18 -7.04
N ILE A 42 8.17 12.00 -7.44
CA ILE A 42 8.19 12.64 -8.74
C ILE A 42 8.68 14.06 -8.52
N ASN A 43 9.80 14.39 -9.15
CA ASN A 43 10.45 15.68 -8.99
C ASN A 43 10.48 16.40 -10.32
N ASP A 44 9.93 17.62 -10.37
CA ASP A 44 10.01 18.42 -11.57
C ASP A 44 10.96 19.62 -11.40
N TRP A 45 11.74 19.63 -10.31
CA TRP A 45 12.74 20.64 -10.05
C TRP A 45 14.15 20.11 -10.29
N SER A 46 15.06 21.02 -10.61
CA SER A 46 16.48 20.66 -10.65
C SER A 46 17.16 20.84 -9.30
N LEU A 47 16.42 21.13 -8.25
CA LEU A 47 16.97 21.24 -6.90
C LEU A 47 17.17 19.84 -6.32
N SER A 48 18.12 19.73 -5.40
CA SER A 48 18.43 18.43 -4.80
C SER A 48 17.94 18.36 -3.37
N ILE A 49 17.57 17.14 -2.97
CA ILE A 49 17.25 16.80 -1.59
C ILE A 49 18.19 15.69 -1.19
N ASN A 50 18.80 15.82 -0.02
CA ASN A 50 19.65 14.74 0.49
C ASN A 50 18.79 13.55 0.89
N GLY A 51 19.43 12.39 1.00
CA GLY A 51 18.75 11.18 1.47
C GLY A 51 18.16 11.36 2.86
N ARG A 52 17.13 10.60 3.14
CA ARG A 52 16.44 10.63 4.43
C ARG A 52 16.34 9.22 4.98
N THR A 53 16.28 9.11 6.30
CA THR A 53 16.18 7.81 6.96
C THR A 53 14.93 7.68 7.81
N ASN A 54 14.09 8.72 7.82
CA ASN A 54 12.96 8.78 8.74
C ASN A 54 11.60 8.84 8.04
N ASN A 55 11.53 8.43 6.78
CA ASN A 55 10.25 8.34 6.10
C ASN A 55 9.45 7.16 6.65
N THR A 56 8.15 7.28 6.67
CA THR A 56 7.31 6.22 7.22
C THR A 56 6.18 5.86 6.27
N ILE A 57 5.76 4.61 6.35
CA ILE A 57 4.57 4.13 5.67
C ILE A 57 3.79 3.32 6.69
N THR A 58 2.49 3.55 6.76
CA THR A 58 1.60 2.77 7.63
C THR A 58 0.63 2.03 6.74
N ILE A 59 0.65 0.71 6.85
CA ILE A 59 -0.25 -0.16 6.08
C ILE A 59 -1.09 -0.91 7.09
N ASP A 60 -2.40 -0.71 7.03
CA ASP A 60 -3.36 -1.38 7.94
C ASP A 60 -2.96 -1.18 9.42
N GLY A 61 -2.55 0.03 9.76
CA GLY A 61 -2.19 0.36 11.13
C GLY A 61 -0.77 -0.01 11.54
N THR A 62 -0.02 -0.71 10.71
CA THR A 62 1.36 -1.09 11.02
C THR A 62 2.32 -0.11 10.35
N LYS A 63 3.11 0.58 11.17
CA LYS A 63 4.05 1.58 10.68
C LYS A 63 5.41 0.95 10.42
N GLN A 64 5.97 1.26 9.26
CA GLN A 64 7.34 0.89 8.91
C GLN A 64 8.11 2.15 8.54
N THR A 65 9.39 2.14 8.82
CA THR A 65 10.28 3.26 8.47
C THR A 65 11.12 2.87 7.27
N PHE A 66 11.32 3.79 6.35
CA PHE A 66 12.16 3.53 5.19
C PHE A 66 13.05 4.72 4.88
N SER A 67 14.17 4.44 4.22
CA SER A 67 15.12 5.46 3.81
C SER A 67 14.90 5.81 2.35
N SER A 68 15.26 7.02 1.98
CA SER A 68 15.24 7.45 0.60
C SER A 68 16.62 7.93 0.18
N PRO A 69 16.98 7.77 -1.10
CA PRO A 69 18.26 8.25 -1.60
C PRO A 69 18.22 9.76 -1.81
N SER A 70 19.36 10.35 -2.11
CA SER A 70 19.41 11.73 -2.53
C SER A 70 18.76 11.86 -3.89
N ILE A 71 17.97 12.89 -4.08
CA ILE A 71 17.24 13.15 -5.30
C ILE A 71 17.78 14.46 -5.88
N SER A 72 18.43 14.41 -7.01
CA SER A 72 19.03 15.60 -7.61
C SER A 72 18.68 15.79 -9.08
N SER A 73 17.81 14.98 -9.62
CA SER A 73 17.39 15.11 -11.02
C SER A 73 15.88 15.06 -11.13
N LYS A 74 15.38 15.61 -12.23
CA LYS A 74 13.96 15.55 -12.53
C LYS A 74 13.57 14.14 -12.90
N GLY A 75 12.33 13.80 -12.66
CA GLY A 75 11.77 12.51 -13.04
C GLY A 75 11.18 11.77 -11.86
N THR A 76 10.90 10.50 -12.08
CA THR A 76 10.28 9.63 -11.09
C THR A 76 11.37 8.77 -10.46
N HIS A 77 11.44 8.80 -9.13
CA HIS A 77 12.46 8.07 -8.39
C HIS A 77 11.81 7.11 -7.41
N LEU A 78 12.21 5.84 -7.46
CA LEU A 78 11.73 4.85 -6.49
C LEU A 78 12.42 5.09 -5.15
N LEU A 79 11.64 5.33 -4.11
CA LEU A 79 12.18 5.56 -2.78
C LEU A 79 12.30 4.27 -1.98
N GLY A 80 11.35 3.36 -2.14
CA GLY A 80 11.40 2.10 -1.42
C GLY A 80 10.23 1.20 -1.78
N THR A 81 10.36 -0.07 -1.42
CA THR A 81 9.31 -1.06 -1.59
C THR A 81 9.05 -1.69 -0.23
N LEU A 82 7.81 -1.61 0.24
CA LEU A 82 7.44 -2.10 1.56
C LEU A 82 6.35 -3.15 1.40
N THR A 83 6.37 -4.16 2.25
CA THR A 83 5.35 -5.20 2.25
C THR A 83 4.76 -5.36 3.63
N GLN A 84 3.50 -5.74 3.67
CA GLN A 84 2.79 -5.97 4.93
C GLN A 84 1.73 -7.05 4.72
N ALA A 85 1.73 -8.04 5.57
CA ALA A 85 0.68 -9.05 5.56
C ALA A 85 -0.54 -8.51 6.31
N VAL A 86 -1.72 -8.75 5.78
CA VAL A 86 -2.97 -8.31 6.38
C VAL A 86 -3.96 -9.47 6.39
N ASN A 87 -4.72 -9.60 7.48
CA ASN A 87 -5.74 -10.64 7.59
C ASN A 87 -7.06 -10.11 7.06
N HIS A 88 -7.78 -10.96 6.34
CA HIS A 88 -9.13 -10.65 5.87
C HIS A 88 -10.17 -11.02 6.93
N ALA A 89 -11.35 -10.45 6.82
CA ALA A 89 -12.46 -10.83 7.65
C ALA A 89 -12.92 -12.25 7.33
N GLY A 90 -13.74 -12.83 8.18
CA GLY A 90 -14.18 -14.21 7.99
C GLY A 90 -14.90 -14.46 6.68
N ASP A 91 -15.53 -13.44 6.11
CA ASP A 91 -16.20 -13.55 4.82
C ASP A 91 -15.25 -13.29 3.63
N GLY A 92 -13.98 -13.07 3.90
CA GLY A 92 -12.97 -12.81 2.88
C GLY A 92 -12.78 -11.36 2.54
N SER A 93 -13.56 -10.46 3.09
CA SER A 93 -13.44 -9.03 2.76
C SER A 93 -12.33 -8.37 3.56
N LYS A 94 -11.80 -7.28 3.05
CA LYS A 94 -10.81 -6.49 3.77
C LYS A 94 -10.74 -5.08 3.18
N SER A 95 -10.82 -4.11 4.07
CA SER A 95 -10.51 -2.72 3.73
C SER A 95 -9.39 -2.25 4.65
N LEU A 96 -8.51 -1.42 4.15
CA LEU A 96 -7.41 -0.89 4.93
C LEU A 96 -7.04 0.49 4.44
N SER A 97 -6.16 1.14 5.16
CA SER A 97 -5.57 2.39 4.71
C SER A 97 -4.07 2.23 4.53
N ILE A 98 -3.52 2.98 3.58
CA ILE A 98 -2.09 3.13 3.40
C ILE A 98 -1.79 4.61 3.51
N SER A 99 -0.81 4.97 4.32
CA SER A 99 -0.41 6.35 4.52
C SER A 99 1.11 6.44 4.50
N VAL A 100 1.64 7.38 3.72
CA VAL A 100 3.08 7.61 3.63
C VAL A 100 3.37 9.02 4.06
N VAL A 101 4.43 9.19 4.86
CA VAL A 101 4.96 10.51 5.20
C VAL A 101 6.39 10.57 4.68
N PHE A 102 6.62 11.43 3.70
CA PHE A 102 7.95 11.65 3.15
C PHE A 102 8.49 12.96 3.70
N HIS A 103 9.69 12.91 4.27
CA HIS A 103 10.30 14.07 4.89
C HIS A 103 11.19 14.81 3.91
N ILE A 104 10.75 15.97 3.44
CA ILE A 104 11.59 16.85 2.64
C ILE A 104 12.56 17.58 3.58
N GLU A 105 12.01 18.28 4.55
CA GLU A 105 12.77 18.97 5.59
C GLU A 105 13.92 19.78 5.02
N ALA A 106 13.64 20.60 4.06
CA ALA A 106 14.65 21.41 3.37
C ALA A 106 14.04 22.72 2.91
N THR A 107 14.90 23.73 2.83
CA THR A 107 14.54 25.02 2.23
C THR A 107 14.95 24.99 0.78
N LEU A 108 13.96 25.09 -0.11
CA LEU A 108 14.20 25.02 -1.54
C LEU A 108 13.67 26.29 -2.17
N SER A 109 14.50 26.95 -2.94
CA SER A 109 14.13 28.22 -3.57
C SER A 109 13.55 29.24 -2.58
N GLY A 110 14.12 29.30 -1.39
CA GLY A 110 13.70 30.25 -0.38
C GLY A 110 12.48 29.85 0.45
N VAL A 111 11.92 28.67 0.21
CA VAL A 111 10.74 28.19 0.94
C VAL A 111 11.08 26.89 1.67
N TYR A 112 10.69 26.80 2.92
CA TYR A 112 10.89 25.57 3.69
C TYR A 112 9.74 24.60 3.44
N TYR A 113 10.10 23.37 3.12
CA TYR A 113 9.13 22.29 2.95
C TYR A 113 9.39 21.23 4.02
N SER A 114 8.36 20.83 4.76
CA SER A 114 8.52 19.84 5.81
C SER A 114 8.26 18.42 5.31
N THR A 115 7.02 18.06 5.08
CA THR A 115 6.66 16.70 4.70
C THR A 115 5.64 16.69 3.58
N ILE A 116 5.57 15.54 2.90
CA ILE A 116 4.49 15.23 1.97
C ILE A 116 3.78 14.02 2.55
N THR A 117 2.47 14.08 2.65
CA THR A 117 1.66 12.95 3.08
C THR A 117 0.81 12.48 1.92
N ALA A 118 0.83 11.19 1.65
CA ALA A 118 -0.05 10.55 0.68
C ALA A 118 -0.78 9.44 1.39
N SER A 119 -2.10 9.39 1.27
CA SER A 119 -2.89 8.37 1.95
C SER A 119 -4.12 8.02 1.15
N ALA A 120 -4.61 6.81 1.35
CA ALA A 120 -5.85 6.36 0.73
C ALA A 120 -6.46 5.23 1.55
N ASN A 121 -7.78 5.14 1.48
CA ASN A 121 -8.50 3.97 1.99
C ASN A 121 -8.75 3.04 0.81
N ILE A 122 -8.49 1.76 1.00
CA ILE A 122 -8.49 0.79 -0.07
C ILE A 122 -9.40 -0.36 0.30
N ALA A 123 -10.33 -0.69 -0.59
CA ALA A 123 -11.11 -1.90 -0.46
C ALA A 123 -10.45 -2.96 -1.34
N LEU A 124 -9.84 -3.95 -0.71
CA LEU A 124 -9.14 -5.00 -1.43
C LEU A 124 -10.13 -5.96 -2.10
N ASP A 125 -9.62 -6.71 -3.08
CA ASP A 125 -10.41 -7.81 -3.60
C ASP A 125 -10.64 -8.81 -2.49
N SER A 126 -11.85 -9.32 -2.40
CA SER A 126 -12.19 -10.32 -1.39
C SER A 126 -11.57 -11.66 -1.74
N ILE A 127 -11.15 -12.37 -0.72
CA ILE A 127 -10.69 -13.73 -0.89
C ILE A 127 -11.93 -14.63 -0.94
N PRO A 128 -12.05 -15.50 -1.95
CA PRO A 128 -13.19 -16.39 -2.01
C PRO A 128 -13.25 -17.29 -0.78
N ARG A 129 -14.37 -17.30 -0.11
CA ARG A 129 -14.59 -18.17 1.06
C ARG A 129 -15.83 -18.97 0.81
N ALA A 130 -15.76 -20.25 1.18
CA ALA A 130 -16.90 -21.10 1.04
C ALA A 130 -17.76 -20.90 2.25
N SER A 131 -18.62 -19.97 2.22
CA SER A 131 -19.38 -19.76 3.40
C SER A 131 -20.60 -20.60 3.36
N GLY A 132 -20.86 -21.20 4.35
CA GLY A 132 -22.05 -21.89 4.55
C GLY A 132 -22.31 -22.95 3.56
N ILE A 133 -21.50 -23.66 3.15
CA ILE A 133 -21.72 -24.55 2.30
C ILE A 133 -22.36 -25.48 2.63
N SER A 134 -23.10 -25.61 2.36
CA SER A 134 -23.70 -26.47 2.54
C SER A 134 -23.79 -27.28 1.55
N MET A 135 -23.42 -27.62 1.08
CA MET A 135 -23.52 -28.24 0.32
C MET A 135 -24.09 -29.14 0.28
N ASN A 136 -24.64 -29.31 -0.24
CA ASN A 136 -25.25 -30.01 -0.53
C ASN A 136 -24.88 -31.19 -0.44
N ALA A 137 -24.65 -31.21 0.28
CA ALA A 137 -24.20 -32.29 0.65
C ALA A 137 -24.94 -33.30 0.44
N GLY A 138 -25.92 -33.09 0.55
CA GLY A 138 -26.58 -34.10 0.54
C GLY A 138 -26.41 -34.84 -0.54
N THR A 139 -26.12 -34.20 -1.24
CA THR A 139 -25.95 -34.77 -2.21
C THR A 139 -24.98 -35.52 -2.13
N LEU A 140 -24.50 -35.50 -1.26
CA LEU A 140 -23.52 -36.07 -1.13
C LEU A 140 -23.75 -37.22 -0.70
N GLY A 141 -24.50 -37.57 -0.79
CA GLY A 141 -24.62 -38.73 -0.40
C GLY A 141 -24.08 -38.86 0.68
N SER A 142 -24.41 -39.57 1.30
CA SER A 142 -23.88 -39.75 2.43
C SER A 142 -22.53 -39.67 2.44
N ALA A 143 -22.00 -40.04 1.59
CA ALA A 143 -20.68 -40.09 1.78
C ALA A 143 -20.10 -38.96 1.25
N ALA A 144 -20.82 -38.08 1.00
CA ALA A 144 -20.21 -37.08 0.35
C ALA A 144 -19.36 -36.38 1.22
N THR A 145 -18.27 -36.12 0.80
CA THR A 145 -17.39 -35.30 1.51
C THR A 145 -17.47 -33.94 0.94
N ILE A 146 -17.80 -33.04 1.77
CA ILE A 146 -17.84 -31.73 1.30
C ILE A 146 -16.69 -31.06 1.87
N THR A 147 -15.89 -30.52 1.03
CA THR A 147 -14.77 -29.77 1.49
C THR A 147 -15.12 -28.32 1.39
N ILE A 148 -15.06 -27.66 2.51
CA ILE A 148 -15.34 -26.29 2.56
C ILE A 148 -14.08 -25.60 2.90
N SER A 149 -13.72 -24.63 2.17
CA SER A 149 -12.46 -23.92 2.46
C SER A 149 -12.63 -22.43 2.56
#